data_e050008a87012c5009146ef8cabbc9f2
#
_entry.id   e050008a87012c5009146ef8cabbc9f2
#
_cell.length_a   1.000
_cell.length_b   1.000
_cell.length_c   1.000
_cell.angle_alpha   90.00
_cell.angle_beta   90.00
_cell.angle_gamma   90.00
#
_symmetry.space_group_name_H-M   'P 1'
#
loop_
_entity.id
_entity.type
_entity.pdbx_description
1 polymer ?
#
loop_
_entity_poly.entity_id
_entity_poly.type
_entity_poly.pdbx_seq_one_letter_code
_entity_poly.pdbx_strand_id
1 'polypeptide(L)'
;NTALAAPERVERLILVDAVGYPLDFFDLPLGFQIALIPGLNRLTELSLPRVLVAASVRSVYGDASRVTASTVDRYYELALRAGNRRALGKRLRQADNTDRSERIRAIAQPTLILWGGRDRLIPPAHGERFARDIRASRLVRFDDLGHVPQEEDPTRTVAEVKRFLGL
;
A
#
# COMPACT_ATOMS: atom_id res chain seq x y z
N ASN A 1 1.99 13.62 -2.99
CA ASN A 1 2.85 14.78 -3.36
C ASN A 1 2.21 15.64 -4.44
N THR A 2 1.61 15.08 -5.51
CA THR A 2 1.01 15.85 -6.63
C THR A 2 -0.08 16.79 -6.15
N ALA A 3 -1.00 16.35 -5.31
CA ALA A 3 -2.08 17.18 -4.77
C ALA A 3 -1.58 18.41 -3.97
N LEU A 4 -0.37 18.34 -3.44
CA LEU A 4 0.26 19.47 -2.73
C LEU A 4 1.12 20.35 -3.63
N ALA A 5 1.74 19.77 -4.67
CA ALA A 5 2.64 20.49 -5.56
C ALA A 5 1.90 21.22 -6.71
N ALA A 6 0.75 20.67 -7.12
CA ALA A 6 -0.09 21.20 -8.20
C ALA A 6 -1.58 20.95 -7.84
N PRO A 7 -2.10 21.62 -6.81
CA PRO A 7 -3.45 21.37 -6.29
C PRO A 7 -4.54 21.63 -7.34
N GLU A 8 -4.32 22.54 -8.26
CA GLU A 8 -5.23 22.86 -9.35
C GLU A 8 -5.39 21.74 -10.39
N ARG A 9 -4.47 20.76 -10.37
CA ARG A 9 -4.51 19.59 -11.28
C ARG A 9 -5.16 18.36 -10.65
N VAL A 10 -5.52 18.44 -9.38
CA VAL A 10 -6.10 17.32 -8.64
C VAL A 10 -7.47 17.71 -8.10
N GLU A 11 -8.51 17.31 -8.79
CA GLU A 11 -9.89 17.60 -8.40
C GLU A 11 -10.31 16.78 -7.18
N ARG A 12 -9.95 15.51 -7.16
CA ARG A 12 -10.30 14.53 -6.09
C ARG A 12 -9.13 13.60 -5.83
N LEU A 13 -9.03 13.09 -4.61
CA LEU A 13 -7.97 12.17 -4.19
C LEU A 13 -8.58 10.87 -3.68
N ILE A 14 -8.02 9.74 -4.09
CA ILE A 14 -8.35 8.43 -3.54
C ILE A 14 -7.08 7.82 -2.96
N LEU A 15 -7.11 7.50 -1.68
CA LEU A 15 -6.03 6.84 -0.96
C LEU A 15 -6.47 5.41 -0.63
N VAL A 16 -5.68 4.42 -1.02
CA VAL A 16 -5.93 3.00 -0.72
C VAL A 16 -4.72 2.49 0.03
N ASP A 17 -4.93 2.12 1.29
CA ASP A 17 -3.88 1.58 2.20
C ASP A 17 -2.55 2.34 2.07
N ALA A 18 -2.63 3.66 2.15
CA ALA A 18 -1.56 4.56 1.73
C ALA A 18 -0.50 4.79 2.81
N VAL A 19 0.78 4.80 2.42
CA VAL A 19 1.86 5.26 3.28
C VAL A 19 1.85 6.78 3.38
N GLY A 20 1.86 7.31 4.60
CA GLY A 20 1.94 8.77 4.83
C GLY A 20 2.49 9.15 6.19
N TYR A 21 2.60 8.18 7.08
CA TYR A 21 3.12 8.33 8.44
C TYR A 21 4.27 7.36 8.68
N PRO A 22 5.10 7.59 9.70
CA PRO A 22 6.15 6.65 10.09
C PRO A 22 5.63 5.23 10.30
N LEU A 23 6.38 4.26 9.80
CA LEU A 23 6.14 2.83 10.01
C LEU A 23 7.26 2.26 10.86
N ASP A 24 6.94 1.33 11.75
CA ASP A 24 7.97 0.58 12.46
C ASP A 24 8.59 -0.48 11.51
N PHE A 25 9.91 -0.58 11.51
CA PHE A 25 10.62 -1.57 10.70
C PHE A 25 10.19 -3.01 11.04
N PHE A 26 9.92 -3.27 12.31
CA PHE A 26 9.54 -4.62 12.78
C PHE A 26 8.10 -5.00 12.41
N ASP A 27 7.25 -4.03 12.08
CA ASP A 27 5.88 -4.30 11.60
C ASP A 27 5.86 -4.74 10.13
N LEU A 28 6.96 -4.50 9.39
CA LEU A 28 7.04 -4.89 7.98
C LEU A 28 7.12 -6.41 7.82
N PRO A 29 6.48 -7.01 6.80
CA PRO A 29 6.66 -8.41 6.46
C PRO A 29 8.13 -8.77 6.24
N LEU A 30 8.55 -9.97 6.63
CA LEU A 30 9.94 -10.43 6.63
C LEU A 30 10.66 -10.20 5.29
N GLY A 31 9.96 -10.39 4.16
CA GLY A 31 10.52 -10.14 2.83
C GLY A 31 10.95 -8.68 2.62
N PHE A 32 10.20 -7.72 3.17
CA PHE A 32 10.55 -6.29 3.13
C PHE A 32 11.69 -5.97 4.09
N GLN A 33 11.70 -6.56 5.29
CA GLN A 33 12.81 -6.41 6.22
C GLN A 33 14.14 -6.89 5.60
N ILE A 34 14.14 -8.08 4.98
CA ILE A 34 15.33 -8.62 4.28
C ILE A 34 15.77 -7.68 3.14
N ALA A 35 14.83 -7.14 2.35
CA ALA A 35 15.15 -6.23 1.26
C ALA A 35 15.74 -4.89 1.72
N LEU A 36 15.52 -4.50 2.98
CA LEU A 36 16.07 -3.28 3.58
C LEU A 36 17.47 -3.49 4.19
N ILE A 37 17.88 -4.73 4.50
CA ILE A 37 19.20 -5.00 5.09
C ILE A 37 20.29 -4.85 4.01
N PRO A 38 21.29 -3.96 4.23
CA PRO A 38 22.41 -3.81 3.30
C PRO A 38 23.15 -5.11 3.09
N GLY A 39 23.43 -5.47 1.84
CA GLY A 39 24.11 -6.73 1.46
C GLY A 39 23.14 -7.88 1.15
N LEU A 40 22.12 -8.13 1.97
CA LEU A 40 21.07 -9.13 1.72
C LEU A 40 20.16 -8.74 0.53
N ASN A 41 19.96 -7.45 0.31
CA ASN A 41 19.22 -6.94 -0.84
C ASN A 41 19.82 -7.38 -2.20
N ARG A 42 21.16 -7.53 -2.29
CA ARG A 42 21.80 -8.05 -3.50
C ARG A 42 21.43 -9.50 -3.80
N LEU A 43 21.25 -10.32 -2.76
CA LEU A 43 20.79 -11.70 -2.92
C LEU A 43 19.38 -11.75 -3.49
N THR A 44 18.47 -10.88 -3.02
CA THR A 44 17.09 -10.80 -3.54
C THR A 44 17.03 -10.23 -4.97
N GLU A 45 18.02 -9.41 -5.38
CA GLU A 45 18.15 -8.97 -6.76
C GLU A 45 18.60 -10.11 -7.70
N LEU A 46 19.44 -11.02 -7.23
CA LEU A 46 19.96 -12.14 -8.01
C LEU A 46 19.03 -13.35 -8.02
N SER A 47 18.43 -13.66 -6.89
CA SER A 47 17.54 -14.82 -6.72
C SER A 47 16.33 -14.42 -5.88
N LEU A 48 15.14 -14.69 -6.42
CA LEU A 48 13.88 -14.48 -5.71
C LEU A 48 13.08 -15.80 -5.76
N PRO A 49 13.18 -16.66 -4.74
CA PRO A 49 12.39 -17.87 -4.70
C PRO A 49 10.88 -17.57 -4.70
N ARG A 50 10.13 -18.32 -5.54
CA ARG A 50 8.66 -18.17 -5.64
C ARG A 50 7.94 -18.32 -4.30
N VAL A 51 8.49 -19.16 -3.40
CA VAL A 51 7.93 -19.37 -2.06
C VAL A 51 7.96 -18.10 -1.22
N LEU A 52 8.99 -17.25 -1.35
CA LEU A 52 9.06 -15.97 -0.64
C LEU A 52 8.04 -14.98 -1.18
N VAL A 53 7.83 -14.95 -2.49
CA VAL A 53 6.76 -14.14 -3.10
C VAL A 53 5.40 -14.61 -2.63
N ALA A 54 5.16 -15.92 -2.62
CA ALA A 54 3.91 -16.51 -2.13
C ALA A 54 3.64 -16.16 -0.66
N ALA A 55 4.66 -16.23 0.20
CA ALA A 55 4.55 -15.83 1.60
C ALA A 55 4.23 -14.34 1.75
N SER A 56 4.93 -13.47 0.99
CA SER A 56 4.70 -12.03 1.01
C SER A 56 3.29 -11.67 0.52
N VAL A 57 2.81 -12.28 -0.58
CA VAL A 57 1.45 -12.03 -1.08
C VAL A 57 0.41 -12.48 -0.05
N ARG A 58 0.59 -13.65 0.57
CA ARG A 58 -0.35 -14.12 1.60
C ARG A 58 -0.36 -13.24 2.85
N SER A 59 0.78 -12.63 3.20
CA SER A 59 0.87 -11.76 4.38
C SER A 59 0.14 -10.43 4.23
N VAL A 60 -0.05 -9.94 2.99
CA VAL A 60 -0.73 -8.66 2.72
C VAL A 60 -2.24 -8.82 2.47
N TYR A 61 -2.73 -10.02 2.22
CA TYR A 61 -4.16 -10.31 2.13
C TYR A 61 -4.79 -10.44 3.52
N GLY A 62 -5.99 -9.95 3.70
CA GLY A 62 -6.77 -10.10 4.94
C GLY A 62 -7.16 -11.55 5.21
N ASP A 63 -7.41 -12.31 4.13
CA ASP A 63 -7.63 -13.76 4.14
C ASP A 63 -6.66 -14.42 3.16
N ALA A 64 -5.62 -15.06 3.70
CA ALA A 64 -4.60 -15.76 2.92
C ALA A 64 -5.15 -16.91 2.06
N SER A 65 -6.33 -17.48 2.41
CA SER A 65 -6.97 -18.54 1.63
C SER A 65 -7.46 -18.09 0.26
N ARG A 66 -7.69 -16.79 0.09
CA ARG A 66 -8.06 -16.17 -1.19
C ARG A 66 -6.90 -16.05 -2.17
N VAL A 67 -5.66 -16.23 -1.73
CA VAL A 67 -4.48 -16.15 -2.59
C VAL A 67 -4.33 -17.42 -3.41
N THR A 68 -4.68 -17.33 -4.68
CA THR A 68 -4.58 -18.45 -5.63
C THR A 68 -3.17 -18.63 -6.17
N ALA A 69 -2.89 -19.77 -6.80
CA ALA A 69 -1.63 -19.99 -7.50
C ALA A 69 -1.39 -18.94 -8.61
N SER A 70 -2.44 -18.57 -9.34
CA SER A 70 -2.37 -17.56 -10.41
C SER A 70 -2.08 -16.16 -9.86
N THR A 71 -2.60 -15.81 -8.67
CA THR A 71 -2.23 -14.57 -7.98
C THR A 71 -0.73 -14.56 -7.68
N VAL A 72 -0.20 -15.63 -7.10
CA VAL A 72 1.24 -15.74 -6.80
C VAL A 72 2.07 -15.67 -8.07
N ASP A 73 1.66 -16.35 -9.15
CA ASP A 73 2.38 -16.35 -10.43
C ASP A 73 2.44 -14.94 -11.03
N ARG A 74 1.34 -14.21 -11.02
CA ARG A 74 1.30 -12.80 -11.46
C ARG A 74 2.31 -11.92 -10.72
N TYR A 75 2.34 -11.99 -9.39
CA TYR A 75 3.29 -11.22 -8.59
C TYR A 75 4.74 -11.66 -8.83
N TYR A 76 4.96 -12.96 -8.97
CA TYR A 76 6.27 -13.53 -9.24
C TYR A 76 6.81 -13.09 -10.61
N GLU A 77 6.01 -13.21 -11.66
CA GLU A 77 6.37 -12.74 -13.00
C GLU A 77 6.68 -11.25 -13.06
N LEU A 78 5.86 -10.43 -12.36
CA LEU A 78 6.12 -9.00 -12.25
C LEU A 78 7.44 -8.72 -11.52
N ALA A 79 7.73 -9.45 -10.46
CA ALA A 79 8.98 -9.30 -9.73
C ALA A 79 10.20 -9.75 -10.56
N LEU A 80 10.03 -10.73 -11.46
CA LEU A 80 11.11 -11.22 -12.34
C LEU A 80 11.40 -10.29 -13.51
N ARG A 81 10.52 -9.36 -13.86
CA ARG A 81 10.79 -8.42 -14.96
C ARG A 81 12.09 -7.66 -14.73
N ALA A 82 12.84 -7.47 -15.82
CA ALA A 82 14.13 -6.78 -15.78
C ALA A 82 14.02 -5.41 -15.09
N GLY A 83 14.84 -5.18 -14.09
CA GLY A 83 14.89 -3.92 -13.35
C GLY A 83 13.91 -3.80 -12.18
N ASN A 84 12.79 -4.57 -12.12
CA ASN A 84 11.78 -4.39 -11.07
C ASN A 84 12.32 -4.63 -9.65
N ARG A 85 13.10 -5.69 -9.43
CA ARG A 85 13.73 -5.96 -8.12
C ARG A 85 14.67 -4.83 -7.70
N ARG A 86 15.47 -4.32 -8.63
CA ARG A 86 16.36 -3.17 -8.37
C ARG A 86 15.55 -1.89 -8.09
N ALA A 87 14.47 -1.67 -8.84
CA ALA A 87 13.60 -0.52 -8.63
C ALA A 87 12.92 -0.58 -7.25
N LEU A 88 12.42 -1.74 -6.84
CA LEU A 88 11.85 -1.96 -5.50
C LEU A 88 12.89 -1.66 -4.41
N GLY A 89 14.10 -2.21 -4.51
CA GLY A 89 15.18 -1.95 -3.55
C GLY A 89 15.55 -0.46 -3.48
N LYS A 90 15.60 0.24 -4.63
CA LYS A 90 15.81 1.70 -4.66
C LYS A 90 14.67 2.44 -3.98
N ARG A 91 13.41 2.06 -4.26
CA ARG A 91 12.21 2.69 -3.67
C ARG A 91 12.17 2.53 -2.16
N LEU A 92 12.48 1.35 -1.65
CA LEU A 92 12.55 1.10 -0.21
C LEU A 92 13.63 1.93 0.48
N ARG A 93 14.80 2.09 -0.15
CA ARG A 93 15.89 2.96 0.38
C ARG A 93 15.55 4.45 0.33
N GLN A 94 14.66 4.87 -0.57
CA GLN A 94 14.18 6.26 -0.66
C GLN A 94 13.02 6.53 0.32
N ALA A 95 12.43 5.49 0.88
CA ALA A 95 11.42 5.66 1.92
C ALA A 95 12.12 6.20 3.17
N ASP A 96 11.86 7.47 3.46
CA ASP A 96 12.21 8.03 4.75
C ASP A 96 11.05 7.82 5.74
N ASN A 97 11.37 7.67 7.00
CA ASN A 97 10.39 7.49 8.07
C ASN A 97 10.01 8.83 8.72
N THR A 98 10.02 9.90 7.94
CA THR A 98 9.71 11.25 8.41
C THR A 98 8.20 11.40 8.62
N ASP A 99 7.80 11.97 9.74
CA ASP A 99 6.40 12.36 9.97
C ASP A 99 6.02 13.51 9.02
N ARG A 100 5.03 13.27 8.18
CA ARG A 100 4.53 14.21 7.18
C ARG A 100 3.14 14.75 7.50
N SER A 101 2.71 14.65 8.75
CA SER A 101 1.37 15.04 9.20
C SER A 101 0.99 16.46 8.77
N GLU A 102 1.90 17.42 8.92
CA GLU A 102 1.62 18.81 8.52
C GLU A 102 1.33 18.94 7.02
N ARG A 103 2.10 18.24 6.20
CA ARG A 103 1.86 18.23 4.75
C ARG A 103 0.54 17.54 4.40
N ILE A 104 0.18 16.49 5.12
CA ILE A 104 -1.10 15.78 4.93
C ILE A 104 -2.27 16.69 5.29
N ARG A 105 -2.17 17.45 6.38
CA ARG A 105 -3.20 18.44 6.78
C ARG A 105 -3.41 19.56 5.78
N ALA A 106 -2.41 19.83 4.94
CA ALA A 106 -2.51 20.83 3.87
C ALA A 106 -3.25 20.32 2.61
N ILE A 107 -3.66 19.03 2.57
CA ILE A 107 -4.48 18.48 1.48
C ILE A 107 -5.89 19.06 1.61
N ALA A 108 -6.31 19.82 0.59
CA ALA A 108 -7.60 20.47 0.54
C ALA A 108 -8.62 19.75 -0.36
N GLN A 109 -8.15 18.85 -1.23
CA GLN A 109 -9.00 18.13 -2.16
C GLN A 109 -9.98 17.19 -1.44
N PRO A 110 -11.23 17.04 -1.93
CA PRO A 110 -12.10 15.96 -1.49
C PRO A 110 -11.37 14.62 -1.60
N THR A 111 -11.31 13.86 -0.49
CA THR A 111 -10.49 12.66 -0.41
C THR A 111 -11.31 11.46 0.05
N LEU A 112 -11.29 10.39 -0.74
CA LEU A 112 -11.77 9.08 -0.32
C LEU A 112 -10.57 8.27 0.21
N ILE A 113 -10.73 7.72 1.42
CA ILE A 113 -9.75 6.85 2.06
C ILE A 113 -10.35 5.46 2.15
N LEU A 114 -9.76 4.49 1.45
CA LEU A 114 -10.14 3.07 1.51
C LEU A 114 -9.08 2.32 2.30
N TRP A 115 -9.51 1.48 3.25
CA TRP A 115 -8.55 0.77 4.11
C TRP A 115 -9.02 -0.63 4.46
N GLY A 116 -8.09 -1.60 4.35
CA GLY A 116 -8.32 -2.94 4.83
C GLY A 116 -8.21 -3.01 6.36
N GLY A 117 -9.23 -3.53 7.04
CA GLY A 117 -9.25 -3.67 8.50
C GLY A 117 -8.25 -4.69 9.02
N ARG A 118 -7.79 -5.60 8.14
CA ARG A 118 -6.76 -6.60 8.42
C ARG A 118 -5.43 -6.30 7.75
N ASP A 119 -5.19 -5.04 7.37
CA ASP A 119 -3.89 -4.64 6.81
C ASP A 119 -2.80 -4.80 7.87
N ARG A 120 -1.87 -5.72 7.57
CA ARG A 120 -0.70 -6.03 8.41
C ARG A 120 0.56 -5.33 7.93
N LEU A 121 0.51 -4.67 6.77
CA LEU A 121 1.63 -3.92 6.23
C LEU A 121 1.58 -2.46 6.68
N ILE A 122 0.39 -1.85 6.60
CA ILE A 122 0.15 -0.49 7.09
C ILE A 122 -1.07 -0.54 8.01
N PRO A 123 -0.89 -0.43 9.33
CA PRO A 123 -1.98 -0.58 10.30
C PRO A 123 -3.19 0.31 10.00
N PRO A 124 -4.43 -0.15 10.21
CA PRO A 124 -5.66 0.63 9.96
C PRO A 124 -5.71 1.97 10.72
N ALA A 125 -5.00 2.09 11.83
CA ALA A 125 -4.83 3.35 12.56
C ALA A 125 -4.25 4.48 11.68
N HIS A 126 -3.51 4.15 10.61
CA HIS A 126 -3.03 5.14 9.64
C HIS A 126 -4.18 5.68 8.80
N GLY A 127 -5.14 4.84 8.40
CA GLY A 127 -6.36 5.29 7.72
C GLY A 127 -7.18 6.25 8.57
N GLU A 128 -7.33 5.94 9.85
CA GLU A 128 -8.00 6.81 10.84
C GLU A 128 -7.24 8.13 11.03
N ARG A 129 -5.91 8.08 11.02
CA ARG A 129 -5.07 9.28 11.10
C ARG A 129 -5.20 10.15 9.85
N PHE A 130 -5.24 9.55 8.65
CA PHE A 130 -5.53 10.29 7.42
C PHE A 130 -6.91 10.97 7.47
N ALA A 131 -7.94 10.26 7.94
CA ALA A 131 -9.29 10.81 8.05
C ALA A 131 -9.39 11.98 9.04
N ARG A 132 -8.61 11.95 10.11
CA ARG A 132 -8.51 13.05 11.07
C ARG A 132 -7.72 14.25 10.51
N ASP A 133 -6.65 13.99 9.77
CA ASP A 133 -5.71 15.01 9.32
C ASP A 133 -6.19 15.69 8.01
N ILE A 134 -6.93 15.01 7.13
CA ILE A 134 -7.50 15.59 5.90
C ILE A 134 -8.96 15.98 6.15
N ARG A 135 -9.22 17.28 6.25
CA ARG A 135 -10.56 17.81 6.61
C ARG A 135 -11.67 17.39 5.65
N ALA A 136 -11.40 17.38 4.34
CA ALA A 136 -12.37 17.02 3.31
C ALA A 136 -12.29 15.54 2.94
N SER A 137 -12.24 14.64 3.94
CA SER A 137 -12.08 13.22 3.70
C SER A 137 -13.23 12.36 4.20
N ARG A 138 -13.38 11.17 3.61
CA ARG A 138 -14.25 10.10 4.03
C ARG A 138 -13.47 8.80 4.08
N LEU A 139 -13.44 8.15 5.25
CA LEU A 139 -12.84 6.83 5.44
C LEU A 139 -13.90 5.74 5.24
N VAL A 140 -13.55 4.73 4.45
CA VAL A 140 -14.25 3.46 4.33
C VAL A 140 -13.27 2.35 4.71
N ARG A 141 -13.58 1.65 5.82
CA ARG A 141 -12.80 0.50 6.28
C ARG A 141 -13.53 -0.78 5.91
N PHE A 142 -12.80 -1.72 5.32
CA PHE A 142 -13.27 -3.06 5.01
C PHE A 142 -12.70 -4.03 6.04
N ASP A 143 -13.48 -4.38 7.05
CA ASP A 143 -13.01 -5.11 8.26
C ASP A 143 -12.41 -6.48 7.97
N ASP A 144 -12.76 -7.10 6.83
CA ASP A 144 -12.34 -8.42 6.40
C ASP A 144 -11.19 -8.43 5.38
N LEU A 145 -10.82 -7.26 4.80
CA LEU A 145 -9.80 -7.14 3.77
C LEU A 145 -8.44 -6.70 4.35
N GLY A 146 -7.37 -7.03 3.63
CA GLY A 146 -5.99 -6.65 3.95
C GLY A 146 -5.49 -5.43 3.18
N HIS A 147 -4.19 -5.41 2.88
CA HIS A 147 -3.47 -4.29 2.27
C HIS A 147 -3.84 -4.02 0.79
N VAL A 148 -4.51 -4.94 0.14
CA VAL A 148 -4.87 -4.83 -1.28
C VAL A 148 -6.37 -5.02 -1.49
N PRO A 149 -7.24 -4.22 -0.83
CA PRO A 149 -8.69 -4.40 -0.86
C PRO A 149 -9.26 -4.37 -2.27
N GLN A 150 -8.65 -3.63 -3.19
CA GLN A 150 -9.03 -3.57 -4.60
C GLN A 150 -8.77 -4.88 -5.36
N GLU A 151 -7.89 -5.75 -4.85
CA GLU A 151 -7.65 -7.08 -5.41
C GLU A 151 -8.46 -8.16 -4.69
N GLU A 152 -8.66 -7.99 -3.38
CA GLU A 152 -9.39 -8.95 -2.55
C GLU A 152 -10.90 -8.89 -2.79
N ASP A 153 -11.44 -7.68 -2.95
CA ASP A 153 -12.85 -7.44 -3.27
C ASP A 153 -13.00 -6.20 -4.19
N PRO A 154 -12.77 -6.35 -5.48
CA PRO A 154 -12.91 -5.25 -6.44
C PRO A 154 -14.34 -4.72 -6.52
N THR A 155 -15.35 -5.54 -6.28
CA THR A 155 -16.75 -5.14 -6.37
C THR A 155 -17.07 -4.08 -5.31
N ARG A 156 -16.72 -4.35 -4.05
CA ARG A 156 -16.95 -3.42 -2.93
C ARG A 156 -16.11 -2.16 -3.08
N THR A 157 -14.83 -2.29 -3.44
CA THR A 157 -13.91 -1.14 -3.57
C THR A 157 -14.31 -0.24 -4.73
N VAL A 158 -14.66 -0.80 -5.89
CA VAL A 158 -15.12 -0.02 -7.06
C VAL A 158 -16.44 0.68 -6.77
N ALA A 159 -17.37 0.04 -6.04
CA ALA A 159 -18.65 0.67 -5.66
C ALA A 159 -18.43 1.94 -4.82
N GLU A 160 -17.48 1.93 -3.86
CA GLU A 160 -17.16 3.11 -3.08
C GLU A 160 -16.48 4.22 -3.91
N VAL A 161 -15.61 3.83 -4.84
CA VAL A 161 -14.97 4.77 -5.78
C VAL A 161 -16.03 5.42 -6.68
N LYS A 162 -16.93 4.63 -7.29
CA LYS A 162 -18.01 5.17 -8.14
C LYS A 162 -18.90 6.15 -7.38
N ARG A 163 -19.32 5.78 -6.17
CA ARG A 163 -20.13 6.66 -5.31
C ARG A 163 -19.41 7.98 -5.02
N PHE A 164 -18.12 7.93 -4.75
CA PHE A 164 -17.32 9.13 -4.49
C PHE A 164 -17.14 10.01 -5.73
N LEU A 165 -17.06 9.39 -6.91
CA LEU A 165 -16.92 10.12 -8.18
C LEU A 165 -18.26 10.61 -8.75
N GLY A 166 -19.40 10.12 -8.22
CA GLY A 166 -20.73 10.44 -8.72
C GLY A 166 -21.10 9.66 -9.99
N LEU A 167 -20.58 8.42 -10.13
CA LEU A 167 -20.79 7.52 -11.27
C LEU A 167 -21.79 6.40 -10.96
#